data_fdae61033dfe1f509822e2352d68b1bb
#
_entry.id   fdae61033dfe1f509822e2352d68b1bb
#
_cell.length_a   1.000
_cell.length_b   1.000
_cell.length_c   1.000
_cell.angle_alpha   90.00
_cell.angle_beta   90.00
_cell.angle_gamma   90.00
#
_symmetry.space_group_name_H-M   'P 1'
#
loop_
_entity.id
_entity.type
_entity.pdbx_description
1 polymer ?
#
loop_
_entity_poly.entity_id
_entity_poly.type
_entity_poly.pdbx_seq_one_letter_code
_entity_poly.pdbx_strand_id
1 'polypeptide(L)'
;ISGYVQDNSNNELIIGASVIVKELQIGTVTNNYGFFSLTLVEGDYDLIFQSLGFEDQSLNFNLNRNISVNIFLNENIESLDEVILSKNIEDVDVELPLLSMNILSGKTIRQTPVVFGESDLLKTIQLLPGVSSAGEGASGFNVRGGAADQNLILFDEAIIYNSSHLFGLFSVFNSDAIKEVKLYKGGIPSSYGGRISSVLDVYQKDGNNQKLQANGGIGSISSRFLVEGPIQKNKSSFLLASRGSYAHLFLKLTDIENVAYFYDLNTKSNFVINDKNKIFVSGYFGRDVFKLQDTFSNTYGNSTFNFRWNHLINEKTFSNTSVIYSNYYYGLKLDFGGFDW
;
A
#
# COMPACT_ATOMS: atom_id res chain seq x y z
N ILE A 1 12.16 -26.02 -3.69
CA ILE A 1 12.09 -25.28 -2.42
C ILE A 1 11.04 -24.18 -2.54
N SER A 2 10.28 -23.91 -1.47
CA SER A 2 9.28 -22.85 -1.40
C SER A 2 9.18 -22.28 0.01
N GLY A 3 8.51 -21.14 0.18
CA GLY A 3 8.30 -20.57 1.50
C GLY A 3 7.90 -19.11 1.48
N TYR A 4 8.04 -18.46 2.62
CA TYR A 4 7.74 -17.04 2.79
C TYR A 4 8.98 -16.27 3.24
N VAL A 5 9.10 -15.03 2.78
CA VAL A 5 10.08 -14.06 3.28
C VAL A 5 9.35 -13.05 4.15
N GLN A 6 9.85 -12.79 5.35
CA GLN A 6 9.20 -11.99 6.39
C GLN A 6 10.20 -11.02 7.03
N ASP A 7 9.71 -9.90 7.52
CA ASP A 7 10.45 -8.98 8.37
C ASP A 7 10.56 -9.56 9.78
N ASN A 8 11.76 -9.68 10.29
CA ASN A 8 12.04 -10.23 11.62
C ASN A 8 11.48 -9.35 12.78
N SER A 9 11.27 -8.07 12.54
CA SER A 9 10.83 -7.11 13.57
C SER A 9 9.33 -7.21 13.90
N ASN A 10 8.51 -7.64 12.93
CA ASN A 10 7.05 -7.60 13.02
C ASN A 10 6.36 -8.81 12.38
N ASN A 11 7.12 -9.73 11.72
CA ASN A 11 6.69 -10.88 10.92
C ASN A 11 5.82 -10.50 9.70
N GLU A 12 5.91 -9.29 9.23
CA GLU A 12 5.20 -8.85 8.03
C GLU A 12 5.83 -9.49 6.78
N LEU A 13 5.00 -9.97 5.85
CA LEU A 13 5.44 -10.61 4.63
C LEU A 13 6.15 -9.60 3.71
N ILE A 14 7.32 -9.91 3.17
CA ILE A 14 8.08 -9.04 2.28
C ILE A 14 7.72 -9.34 0.83
N ILE A 15 7.24 -8.33 0.13
CA ILE A 15 6.84 -8.39 -1.29
C ILE A 15 8.05 -8.09 -2.17
N GLY A 16 8.23 -8.86 -3.25
CA GLY A 16 9.29 -8.56 -4.23
C GLY A 16 10.72 -8.84 -3.74
N ALA A 17 10.89 -9.56 -2.62
CA ALA A 17 12.21 -10.00 -2.20
C ALA A 17 12.80 -10.96 -3.22
N SER A 18 14.04 -10.72 -3.64
CA SER A 18 14.79 -11.58 -4.56
C SER A 18 15.28 -12.82 -3.82
N VAL A 19 15.16 -13.98 -4.46
CA VAL A 19 15.64 -15.29 -4.00
C VAL A 19 16.53 -15.84 -5.08
N ILE A 20 17.84 -15.82 -4.88
CA ILE A 20 18.87 -16.10 -5.87
C ILE A 20 19.60 -17.38 -5.51
N VAL A 21 19.77 -18.30 -6.47
CA VAL A 21 20.63 -19.48 -6.36
C VAL A 21 22.01 -19.09 -6.83
N LYS A 22 22.98 -18.99 -5.91
CA LYS A 22 24.32 -18.47 -6.17
C LYS A 22 25.10 -19.26 -7.24
N GLU A 23 25.00 -20.57 -7.20
CA GLU A 23 25.75 -21.47 -8.11
C GLU A 23 25.22 -21.43 -9.54
N LEU A 24 23.92 -21.23 -9.70
CA LEU A 24 23.25 -21.31 -11.01
C LEU A 24 22.96 -19.92 -11.61
N GLN A 25 23.14 -18.86 -10.85
CA GLN A 25 22.80 -17.47 -11.27
C GLN A 25 21.34 -17.34 -11.74
N ILE A 26 20.44 -18.14 -11.18
CA ILE A 26 19.00 -18.08 -11.44
C ILE A 26 18.27 -17.68 -10.16
N GLY A 27 17.07 -17.17 -10.29
CA GLY A 27 16.31 -16.78 -9.11
C GLY A 27 14.83 -16.60 -9.37
N THR A 28 14.14 -16.22 -8.32
CA THR A 28 12.73 -15.82 -8.33
C THR A 28 12.55 -14.63 -7.41
N VAL A 29 11.38 -14.05 -7.40
CA VAL A 29 10.99 -13.03 -6.43
C VAL A 29 9.78 -13.47 -5.64
N THR A 30 9.63 -12.97 -4.43
CA THR A 30 8.41 -13.19 -3.68
C THR A 30 7.24 -12.46 -4.37
N ASN A 31 6.10 -13.13 -4.44
CA ASN A 31 4.88 -12.54 -4.97
C ASN A 31 4.31 -11.45 -4.03
N ASN A 32 3.18 -10.85 -4.38
CA ASN A 32 2.51 -9.82 -3.57
C ASN A 32 2.08 -10.31 -2.16
N TYR A 33 2.29 -11.58 -1.87
CA TYR A 33 1.94 -12.24 -0.61
C TYR A 33 3.18 -12.80 0.11
N GLY A 34 4.39 -12.36 -0.30
CA GLY A 34 5.65 -12.77 0.31
C GLY A 34 6.04 -14.23 0.06
N PHE A 35 5.31 -14.95 -0.82
CA PHE A 35 5.58 -16.35 -1.13
C PHE A 35 6.52 -16.48 -2.32
N PHE A 36 7.49 -17.41 -2.23
CA PHE A 36 8.37 -17.81 -3.33
C PHE A 36 8.33 -19.32 -3.57
N SER A 37 8.65 -19.73 -4.77
CA SER A 37 8.87 -21.14 -5.12
C SER A 37 9.93 -21.25 -6.23
N LEU A 38 10.89 -22.14 -6.03
CA LEU A 38 11.95 -22.49 -6.97
C LEU A 38 11.98 -23.99 -7.19
N THR A 39 12.05 -24.42 -8.46
CA THR A 39 12.23 -25.81 -8.83
C THR A 39 13.69 -26.02 -9.26
N LEU A 40 14.42 -26.84 -8.49
CA LEU A 40 15.83 -27.15 -8.69
C LEU A 40 15.99 -28.69 -8.79
N VAL A 41 17.09 -29.13 -9.38
CA VAL A 41 17.51 -30.54 -9.35
C VAL A 41 18.05 -30.85 -7.94
N GLU A 42 18.12 -32.12 -7.56
CA GLU A 42 18.75 -32.51 -6.29
C GLU A 42 20.22 -32.10 -6.28
N GLY A 43 20.67 -31.54 -5.14
CA GLY A 43 22.03 -31.02 -4.98
C GLY A 43 22.19 -30.09 -3.79
N ASP A 44 23.41 -29.58 -3.62
CA ASP A 44 23.76 -28.59 -2.62
C ASP A 44 23.67 -27.19 -3.21
N TYR A 45 23.00 -26.27 -2.51
CA TYR A 45 22.76 -24.90 -2.96
C TYR A 45 22.92 -23.87 -1.88
N ASP A 46 23.35 -22.69 -2.29
CA ASP A 46 23.39 -21.47 -1.48
C ASP A 46 22.35 -20.48 -2.02
N LEU A 47 21.29 -20.24 -1.25
CA LEU A 47 20.26 -19.25 -1.58
C LEU A 47 20.57 -17.94 -0.89
N ILE A 48 20.51 -16.85 -1.65
CA ILE A 48 20.62 -15.49 -1.15
C ILE A 48 19.24 -14.82 -1.23
N PHE A 49 18.81 -14.27 -0.10
CA PHE A 49 17.55 -13.51 0.02
C PHE A 49 17.88 -12.04 0.18
N GLN A 50 17.33 -11.19 -0.71
CA GLN A 50 17.62 -9.75 -0.75
C GLN A 50 16.32 -8.96 -0.88
N SER A 51 16.23 -7.86 -0.15
CA SER A 51 15.14 -6.90 -0.29
C SER A 51 15.61 -5.50 0.06
N LEU A 52 15.06 -4.49 -0.61
CA LEU A 52 15.42 -3.10 -0.37
C LEU A 52 15.11 -2.70 1.08
N GLY A 53 16.10 -2.17 1.79
CA GLY A 53 15.97 -1.77 3.20
C GLY A 53 16.17 -2.90 4.21
N PHE A 54 16.60 -4.09 3.75
CA PHE A 54 16.91 -5.25 4.59
C PHE A 54 18.34 -5.72 4.37
N GLU A 55 18.89 -6.41 5.36
CA GLU A 55 20.16 -7.11 5.26
C GLU A 55 20.01 -8.37 4.42
N ASP A 56 21.00 -8.64 3.56
CA ASP A 56 21.03 -9.88 2.77
C ASP A 56 21.19 -11.08 3.71
N GLN A 57 20.41 -12.13 3.48
CA GLN A 57 20.52 -13.39 4.22
C GLN A 57 20.81 -14.55 3.28
N SER A 58 21.74 -15.41 3.67
CA SER A 58 22.05 -16.64 2.94
C SER A 58 21.58 -17.89 3.69
N LEU A 59 21.20 -18.91 2.93
CA LEU A 59 20.78 -20.21 3.42
C LEU A 59 21.44 -21.32 2.59
N ASN A 60 22.33 -22.08 3.23
CA ASN A 60 22.92 -23.30 2.66
C ASN A 60 22.04 -24.50 2.97
N PHE A 61 21.75 -25.32 1.98
CA PHE A 61 20.94 -26.54 2.16
C PHE A 61 21.25 -27.61 1.10
N ASN A 62 21.00 -28.86 1.48
CA ASN A 62 21.01 -29.99 0.56
C ASN A 62 19.57 -30.31 0.13
N LEU A 63 19.29 -30.16 -1.17
CA LEU A 63 17.99 -30.44 -1.75
C LEU A 63 17.91 -31.91 -2.20
N ASN A 64 17.36 -32.77 -1.36
CA ASN A 64 17.07 -34.19 -1.63
C ASN A 64 15.59 -34.53 -1.57
N ARG A 65 14.76 -33.54 -1.27
CA ARG A 65 13.29 -33.59 -1.23
C ARG A 65 12.72 -32.18 -1.31
N ASN A 66 11.41 -32.07 -1.47
CA ASN A 66 10.74 -30.77 -1.36
C ASN A 66 10.90 -30.18 0.04
N ILE A 67 11.34 -28.93 0.10
CA ILE A 67 11.60 -28.20 1.34
C ILE A 67 10.72 -26.95 1.36
N SER A 68 10.05 -26.70 2.49
CA SER A 68 9.37 -25.44 2.77
C SER A 68 10.09 -24.72 3.90
N VAL A 69 10.46 -23.45 3.69
CA VAL A 69 11.22 -22.65 4.65
C VAL A 69 10.71 -21.22 4.72
N ASN A 70 10.62 -20.67 5.93
CA ASN A 70 10.32 -19.25 6.15
C ASN A 70 11.62 -18.53 6.51
N ILE A 71 11.86 -17.42 5.82
CA ILE A 71 13.08 -16.60 5.98
C ILE A 71 12.67 -15.29 6.65
N PHE A 72 13.47 -14.85 7.63
CA PHE A 72 13.25 -13.61 8.37
C PHE A 72 14.40 -12.67 8.10
N LEU A 73 14.16 -11.57 7.38
CA LEU A 73 15.17 -10.55 7.09
C LEU A 73 15.17 -9.49 8.20
N ASN A 74 16.36 -9.02 8.56
CA ASN A 74 16.52 -7.88 9.46
C ASN A 74 16.51 -6.58 8.68
N GLU A 75 15.86 -5.52 9.22
CA GLU A 75 15.97 -4.20 8.62
C GLU A 75 17.43 -3.71 8.65
N ASN A 76 17.90 -3.19 7.51
CA ASN A 76 19.18 -2.50 7.43
C ASN A 76 19.00 -1.03 7.84
N ILE A 77 19.47 -0.67 9.03
CA ILE A 77 19.31 0.67 9.62
C ILE A 77 20.32 1.67 9.03
N GLU A 78 21.41 1.20 8.40
CA GLU A 78 22.51 2.05 7.93
C GLU A 78 22.32 2.63 6.53
N SER A 79 21.34 2.21 5.76
CA SER A 79 21.11 2.69 4.39
C SER A 79 20.29 3.98 4.36
N LEU A 80 20.88 5.08 4.80
CA LEU A 80 20.48 6.45 4.43
C LEU A 80 21.12 6.92 3.11
N ASP A 81 21.85 6.06 2.44
CA ASP A 81 22.43 6.36 1.14
C ASP A 81 21.33 6.26 0.08
N GLU A 82 21.20 7.40 -0.61
CA GLU A 82 20.59 7.64 -1.91
C GLU A 82 19.70 6.48 -2.42
N VAL A 83 18.43 6.77 -2.64
CA VAL A 83 17.51 5.91 -3.40
C VAL A 83 18.07 5.72 -4.81
N ILE A 84 19.15 4.96 -4.94
CA ILE A 84 19.63 4.47 -6.21
C ILE A 84 18.66 3.40 -6.66
N LEU A 85 17.72 3.81 -7.49
CA LEU A 85 16.80 2.94 -8.24
C LEU A 85 17.54 2.04 -9.27
N SER A 86 18.83 1.85 -9.12
CA SER A 86 19.67 1.05 -9.99
C SER A 86 20.82 0.41 -9.23
N LYS A 87 20.54 -0.56 -8.38
CA LYS A 87 21.58 -1.58 -8.18
C LYS A 87 21.39 -2.59 -9.29
N ASN A 88 22.42 -2.73 -10.10
CA ASN A 88 22.50 -3.55 -11.29
C ASN A 88 21.91 -4.95 -11.05
N ILE A 89 20.69 -5.13 -11.54
CA ILE A 89 20.09 -6.46 -11.82
C ILE A 89 20.66 -6.96 -13.16
N GLU A 90 21.83 -6.47 -13.57
CA GLU A 90 22.42 -6.77 -14.88
C GLU A 90 22.93 -8.22 -14.99
N ASP A 91 23.00 -8.98 -13.89
CA ASP A 91 23.58 -10.33 -13.88
C ASP A 91 22.59 -11.46 -13.45
N VAL A 92 21.31 -11.16 -13.22
CA VAL A 92 20.32 -12.19 -12.90
C VAL A 92 19.20 -12.14 -13.92
N ASP A 93 19.03 -13.25 -14.64
CA ASP A 93 17.98 -13.46 -15.65
C ASP A 93 16.61 -13.57 -14.96
N VAL A 94 16.20 -12.50 -14.27
CA VAL A 94 14.86 -12.36 -13.71
C VAL A 94 14.04 -11.58 -14.73
N GLU A 95 13.25 -12.28 -15.52
CA GLU A 95 12.26 -11.72 -16.44
C GLU A 95 11.17 -10.95 -15.67
N LEU A 96 11.55 -9.83 -15.05
CA LEU A 96 10.58 -8.86 -14.55
C LEU A 96 10.46 -7.73 -15.57
N PRO A 97 9.27 -7.43 -16.10
CA PRO A 97 9.04 -6.26 -16.92
C PRO A 97 9.06 -4.99 -16.03
N LEU A 98 10.22 -4.69 -15.44
CA LEU A 98 10.44 -3.55 -14.54
C LEU A 98 10.57 -2.22 -15.26
N LEU A 99 10.48 -2.21 -16.60
CA LEU A 99 10.48 -1.00 -17.40
C LEU A 99 9.24 -0.17 -17.09
N SER A 100 9.42 0.93 -16.38
CA SER A 100 8.39 1.93 -16.03
C SER A 100 7.57 1.65 -14.76
N MET A 101 8.02 0.77 -13.88
CA MET A 101 7.45 0.62 -12.53
C MET A 101 8.31 1.35 -11.50
N ASN A 102 7.67 2.03 -10.55
CA ASN A 102 8.30 2.57 -9.35
C ASN A 102 7.71 1.90 -8.11
N ILE A 103 8.60 1.51 -7.20
CA ILE A 103 8.21 0.97 -5.88
C ILE A 103 8.60 1.99 -4.82
N LEU A 104 7.68 2.33 -3.93
CA LEU A 104 7.90 3.24 -2.80
C LEU A 104 7.52 2.52 -1.51
N SER A 105 8.45 2.46 -0.56
CA SER A 105 8.14 1.94 0.77
C SER A 105 7.33 2.97 1.58
N GLY A 106 6.53 2.52 2.53
CA GLY A 106 5.86 3.41 3.48
C GLY A 106 6.86 4.29 4.26
N LYS A 107 8.08 3.79 4.51
CA LYS A 107 9.17 4.56 5.13
C LYS A 107 9.59 5.75 4.25
N THR A 108 9.83 5.51 2.96
CA THR A 108 10.16 6.57 1.98
C THR A 108 9.08 7.63 1.93
N ILE A 109 7.80 7.25 1.91
CA ILE A 109 6.68 8.19 1.88
C ILE A 109 6.67 9.08 3.13
N ARG A 110 6.89 8.50 4.31
CA ARG A 110 6.95 9.27 5.57
C ARG A 110 8.15 10.20 5.69
N GLN A 111 9.21 9.98 4.91
CA GLN A 111 10.41 10.83 4.88
C GLN A 111 10.29 11.99 3.86
N THR A 112 9.28 11.98 2.99
CA THR A 112 9.06 13.12 2.07
C THR A 112 8.54 14.36 2.81
N PRO A 113 8.79 15.57 2.25
CA PRO A 113 8.32 16.80 2.86
C PRO A 113 6.81 16.77 3.14
N VAL A 114 6.44 17.20 4.33
CA VAL A 114 5.05 17.19 4.79
C VAL A 114 4.27 18.40 4.27
N VAL A 115 2.98 18.18 3.99
CA VAL A 115 2.03 19.24 3.68
C VAL A 115 1.06 19.35 4.85
N PHE A 116 0.96 20.53 5.45
CA PHE A 116 0.13 20.79 6.64
C PHE A 116 0.39 19.85 7.84
N GLY A 117 1.64 19.33 7.94
CA GLY A 117 2.05 18.43 9.03
C GLY A 117 1.78 16.94 8.76
N GLU A 118 1.44 16.57 7.52
CA GLU A 118 1.16 15.19 7.13
C GLU A 118 1.93 14.81 5.85
N SER A 119 2.59 13.64 5.87
CA SER A 119 3.20 13.05 4.67
C SER A 119 2.10 12.50 3.76
N ASP A 120 2.19 12.78 2.46
CA ASP A 120 1.15 12.47 1.51
C ASP A 120 1.65 11.61 0.35
N LEU A 121 0.99 10.48 0.10
CA LEU A 121 1.35 9.57 -0.98
C LEU A 121 1.26 10.24 -2.35
N LEU A 122 0.15 10.95 -2.64
CA LEU A 122 -0.04 11.54 -3.97
C LEU A 122 0.98 12.65 -4.24
N LYS A 123 1.34 13.42 -3.21
CA LYS A 123 2.43 14.41 -3.33
C LYS A 123 3.77 13.74 -3.54
N THR A 124 4.03 12.62 -2.89
CA THR A 124 5.26 11.85 -3.07
C THR A 124 5.38 11.32 -4.50
N ILE A 125 4.34 10.71 -5.07
CA ILE A 125 4.40 10.18 -6.43
C ILE A 125 4.48 11.27 -7.49
N GLN A 126 3.99 12.49 -7.22
CA GLN A 126 4.12 13.64 -8.11
C GLN A 126 5.58 14.13 -8.25
N LEU A 127 6.49 13.72 -7.36
CA LEU A 127 7.93 13.95 -7.50
C LEU A 127 8.59 13.00 -8.51
N LEU A 128 7.90 11.93 -8.91
CA LEU A 128 8.46 10.96 -9.86
C LEU A 128 8.39 11.48 -11.30
N PRO A 129 9.40 11.20 -12.14
CA PRO A 129 9.39 11.58 -13.54
C PRO A 129 8.15 11.06 -14.28
N GLY A 130 7.48 11.95 -15.03
CA GLY A 130 6.30 11.61 -15.82
C GLY A 130 4.99 11.53 -15.02
N VAL A 131 4.99 11.98 -13.76
CA VAL A 131 3.78 12.16 -12.94
C VAL A 131 3.59 13.65 -12.69
N SER A 132 2.37 14.14 -12.83
CA SER A 132 2.01 15.53 -12.55
C SER A 132 0.70 15.61 -11.78
N SER A 133 0.46 16.75 -11.12
CA SER A 133 -0.82 17.04 -10.48
C SER A 133 -1.92 17.13 -11.55
N ALA A 134 -3.15 16.74 -11.19
CA ALA A 134 -4.34 16.94 -12.04
C ALA A 134 -4.76 18.44 -12.13
N GLY A 135 -4.15 19.29 -11.31
CA GLY A 135 -4.43 20.73 -11.22
C GLY A 135 -4.70 21.17 -9.79
N GLU A 136 -4.73 22.50 -9.57
CA GLU A 136 -5.11 23.05 -8.28
C GLU A 136 -6.61 22.82 -8.00
N GLY A 137 -6.94 22.32 -6.82
CA GLY A 137 -8.30 21.99 -6.44
C GLY A 137 -8.87 20.77 -7.13
N ALA A 138 -8.07 20.02 -7.91
CA ALA A 138 -8.46 18.78 -8.55
C ALA A 138 -7.92 17.57 -7.80
N SER A 139 -8.75 16.53 -7.70
CA SER A 139 -8.34 15.24 -7.13
C SER A 139 -7.53 14.43 -8.14
N GLY A 140 -6.46 13.78 -7.66
CA GLY A 140 -5.73 12.78 -8.45
C GLY A 140 -4.41 13.30 -9.04
N PHE A 141 -3.94 12.57 -10.04
CA PHE A 141 -2.66 12.79 -10.72
C PHE A 141 -2.75 12.33 -12.18
N ASN A 142 -1.88 12.87 -13.01
CA ASN A 142 -1.75 12.50 -14.41
C ASN A 142 -0.42 11.76 -14.63
N VAL A 143 -0.43 10.72 -15.44
CA VAL A 143 0.76 9.95 -15.79
C VAL A 143 0.99 10.02 -17.30
N ARG A 144 2.19 10.50 -17.70
CA ARG A 144 2.61 10.58 -19.11
C ARG A 144 1.57 11.22 -20.04
N GLY A 145 0.89 12.25 -19.56
CA GLY A 145 -0.14 12.97 -20.31
C GLY A 145 -1.53 12.32 -20.31
N GLY A 146 -1.70 11.18 -19.63
CA GLY A 146 -3.03 10.60 -19.40
C GLY A 146 -3.83 11.41 -18.37
N ALA A 147 -5.16 11.40 -18.49
CA ALA A 147 -6.05 12.09 -17.57
C ALA A 147 -6.18 11.35 -16.22
N ALA A 148 -6.57 12.06 -15.17
CA ALA A 148 -6.64 11.50 -13.79
C ALA A 148 -7.59 10.30 -13.69
N ASP A 149 -8.70 10.28 -14.42
CA ASP A 149 -9.69 9.21 -14.48
C ASP A 149 -9.20 7.96 -15.25
N GLN A 150 -8.07 8.07 -15.96
CA GLN A 150 -7.44 6.97 -16.70
C GLN A 150 -6.47 6.16 -15.84
N ASN A 151 -6.27 6.51 -14.58
CA ASN A 151 -5.44 5.77 -13.64
C ASN A 151 -6.29 4.78 -12.84
N LEU A 152 -5.82 3.53 -12.73
CA LEU A 152 -6.38 2.56 -11.80
C LEU A 152 -5.73 2.75 -10.44
N ILE A 153 -6.52 3.00 -9.42
CA ILE A 153 -6.03 3.19 -8.05
C ILE A 153 -6.61 2.07 -7.20
N LEU A 154 -5.73 1.27 -6.61
CA LEU A 154 -6.09 0.14 -5.77
C LEU A 154 -5.56 0.35 -4.35
N PHE A 155 -6.34 -0.07 -3.37
CA PHE A 155 -5.97 -0.11 -1.97
C PHE A 155 -6.28 -1.50 -1.40
N ASP A 156 -5.25 -2.29 -1.13
CA ASP A 156 -5.37 -3.72 -0.83
C ASP A 156 -6.31 -4.43 -1.83
N GLU A 157 -6.03 -4.28 -3.14
CA GLU A 157 -6.79 -4.84 -4.28
C GLU A 157 -8.15 -4.16 -4.56
N ALA A 158 -8.70 -3.38 -3.62
CA ALA A 158 -9.99 -2.71 -3.79
C ALA A 158 -9.86 -1.37 -4.54
N ILE A 159 -10.78 -1.09 -5.46
CA ILE A 159 -10.75 0.14 -6.26
C ILE A 159 -11.09 1.35 -5.39
N ILE A 160 -10.25 2.38 -5.48
CA ILE A 160 -10.50 3.72 -4.96
C ILE A 160 -10.90 4.63 -6.12
N TYR A 161 -12.11 5.17 -6.08
CA TYR A 161 -12.64 6.02 -7.14
C TYR A 161 -12.19 7.47 -7.04
N ASN A 162 -12.12 8.01 -5.82
CA ASN A 162 -11.57 9.33 -5.56
C ASN A 162 -10.40 9.19 -4.59
N SER A 163 -9.22 9.58 -5.03
CA SER A 163 -7.97 9.37 -4.30
C SER A 163 -7.61 10.49 -3.33
N SER A 164 -8.46 11.52 -3.19
CA SER A 164 -8.13 12.71 -2.40
C SER A 164 -9.27 13.18 -1.51
N HIS A 165 -8.88 13.77 -0.37
CA HIS A 165 -9.74 14.56 0.51
C HIS A 165 -9.60 16.06 0.23
N LEU A 166 -10.63 16.84 0.58
CA LEU A 166 -10.68 18.30 0.50
C LEU A 166 -10.17 18.83 -0.84
N PHE A 167 -10.75 18.32 -1.94
CA PHE A 167 -10.42 18.76 -3.32
C PHE A 167 -8.92 18.66 -3.67
N GLY A 168 -8.25 17.58 -3.25
CA GLY A 168 -6.85 17.33 -3.60
C GLY A 168 -5.81 17.83 -2.59
N LEU A 169 -6.23 18.37 -1.46
CA LEU A 169 -5.28 18.80 -0.40
C LEU A 169 -4.57 17.62 0.24
N PHE A 170 -5.29 16.52 0.51
CA PHE A 170 -4.74 15.30 1.11
C PHE A 170 -5.12 14.08 0.28
N SER A 171 -4.26 13.09 0.24
CA SER A 171 -4.62 11.77 -0.29
C SER A 171 -5.53 11.01 0.69
N VAL A 172 -6.33 10.08 0.18
CA VAL A 172 -7.12 9.17 1.02
C VAL A 172 -6.25 8.13 1.76
N PHE A 173 -4.98 8.06 1.44
CA PHE A 173 -4.05 7.09 1.99
C PHE A 173 -3.37 7.62 3.24
N ASN A 174 -3.63 6.99 4.38
CA ASN A 174 -2.91 7.28 5.60
C ASN A 174 -1.48 6.73 5.51
N SER A 175 -0.46 7.61 5.45
CA SER A 175 0.94 7.26 5.28
C SER A 175 1.49 6.31 6.36
N ASP A 176 0.94 6.36 7.57
CA ASP A 176 1.35 5.48 8.68
C ASP A 176 0.87 4.04 8.47
N ALA A 177 -0.23 3.83 7.73
CA ALA A 177 -0.80 2.53 7.41
C ALA A 177 -0.24 1.92 6.12
N ILE A 178 0.53 2.67 5.31
CA ILE A 178 1.10 2.17 4.06
C ILE A 178 2.32 1.29 4.35
N LYS A 179 2.34 0.13 3.70
CA LYS A 179 3.48 -0.77 3.62
C LYS A 179 4.34 -0.47 2.39
N GLU A 180 3.74 -0.59 1.22
CA GLU A 180 4.39 -0.47 -0.07
C GLU A 180 3.41 0.09 -1.10
N VAL A 181 3.94 0.78 -2.09
CA VAL A 181 3.19 1.31 -3.23
C VAL A 181 3.92 0.96 -4.51
N LYS A 182 3.17 0.42 -5.48
CA LYS A 182 3.65 0.15 -6.84
C LYS A 182 2.95 1.08 -7.82
N LEU A 183 3.73 1.88 -8.54
CA LEU A 183 3.21 2.74 -9.61
C LEU A 183 3.70 2.22 -10.97
N TYR A 184 2.80 1.65 -11.74
CA TYR A 184 3.04 1.25 -13.13
C TYR A 184 2.71 2.39 -14.06
N LYS A 185 3.72 3.03 -14.65
CA LYS A 185 3.58 4.14 -15.61
C LYS A 185 3.56 3.67 -17.08
N GLY A 186 3.63 2.38 -17.31
CA GLY A 186 3.63 1.66 -18.57
C GLY A 186 4.05 0.21 -18.33
N GLY A 187 3.91 -0.68 -19.33
CA GLY A 187 4.16 -2.11 -19.14
C GLY A 187 3.23 -2.72 -18.09
N ILE A 188 1.97 -2.27 -18.04
CA ILE A 188 1.00 -2.71 -17.04
C ILE A 188 0.77 -4.21 -17.19
N PRO A 189 0.97 -5.01 -16.12
CA PRO A 189 0.69 -6.44 -16.16
C PRO A 189 -0.75 -6.76 -16.57
N SER A 190 -0.95 -7.85 -17.28
CA SER A 190 -2.27 -8.29 -17.78
C SER A 190 -3.27 -8.63 -16.65
N SER A 191 -2.81 -8.77 -15.42
CA SER A 191 -3.65 -8.93 -14.22
C SER A 191 -4.44 -7.67 -13.85
N TYR A 192 -4.01 -6.50 -14.34
CA TYR A 192 -4.71 -5.23 -14.14
C TYR A 192 -5.50 -4.86 -15.40
N GLY A 193 -6.70 -4.31 -15.22
CA GLY A 193 -7.55 -3.88 -16.32
C GLY A 193 -8.43 -2.69 -15.97
N GLY A 194 -9.20 -2.20 -16.96
CA GLY A 194 -10.21 -1.15 -16.77
C GLY A 194 -9.69 0.28 -16.81
N ARG A 195 -8.36 0.49 -16.88
CA ARG A 195 -7.74 1.82 -17.05
C ARG A 195 -6.54 1.71 -17.98
N ILE A 196 -6.15 2.83 -18.61
CA ILE A 196 -5.20 2.83 -19.73
C ILE A 196 -3.91 3.64 -19.48
N SER A 197 -3.89 4.55 -18.49
CA SER A 197 -2.74 5.42 -18.26
C SER A 197 -1.74 4.79 -17.29
N SER A 198 -2.19 4.45 -16.09
CA SER A 198 -1.33 3.89 -15.05
C SER A 198 -2.09 3.01 -14.06
N VAL A 199 -1.34 2.27 -13.25
CA VAL A 199 -1.86 1.57 -12.07
C VAL A 199 -1.09 2.01 -10.85
N LEU A 200 -1.78 2.52 -9.85
CA LEU A 200 -1.28 2.80 -8.51
C LEU A 200 -1.84 1.71 -7.57
N ASP A 201 -0.99 0.79 -7.16
CA ASP A 201 -1.37 -0.32 -6.28
C ASP A 201 -0.75 -0.09 -4.90
N VAL A 202 -1.61 0.15 -3.92
CA VAL A 202 -1.23 0.53 -2.56
C VAL A 202 -1.55 -0.62 -1.60
N TYR A 203 -0.53 -1.08 -0.89
CA TYR A 203 -0.63 -2.15 0.10
C TYR A 203 -0.59 -1.58 1.51
N GLN A 204 -1.55 -1.95 2.36
CA GLN A 204 -1.54 -1.64 3.77
C GLN A 204 -0.60 -2.58 4.53
N LYS A 205 -0.03 -2.09 5.65
CA LYS A 205 0.65 -2.93 6.64
C LYS A 205 -0.30 -4.01 7.18
N ASP A 206 0.27 -5.14 7.53
CA ASP A 206 -0.50 -6.26 8.11
C ASP A 206 -0.75 -6.09 9.63
N GLY A 207 -0.10 -5.08 10.25
CA GLY A 207 -0.10 -4.90 11.69
C GLY A 207 0.96 -5.76 12.39
N ASN A 208 1.47 -5.28 13.53
CA ASN A 208 2.53 -5.94 14.28
C ASN A 208 1.97 -7.15 15.05
N ASN A 209 2.42 -8.35 14.76
CA ASN A 209 1.95 -9.56 15.44
C ASN A 209 2.77 -9.94 16.68
N GLN A 210 3.78 -9.14 17.06
CA GLN A 210 4.64 -9.40 18.22
C GLN A 210 4.33 -8.49 19.41
N LYS A 211 4.08 -7.18 19.14
CA LYS A 211 3.87 -6.17 20.19
C LYS A 211 2.82 -5.14 19.79
N LEU A 212 2.12 -4.63 20.79
CA LEU A 212 1.20 -3.51 20.62
C LEU A 212 2.02 -2.24 20.39
N GLN A 213 1.67 -1.49 19.36
CA GLN A 213 2.26 -0.19 19.02
C GLN A 213 1.15 0.82 18.71
N ALA A 214 1.42 2.06 19.05
CA ALA A 214 0.56 3.18 18.68
C ALA A 214 1.42 4.32 18.16
N ASN A 215 0.94 4.97 17.12
CA ASN A 215 1.55 6.15 16.51
C ASN A 215 0.48 7.20 16.26
N GLY A 216 0.86 8.47 16.23
CA GLY A 216 -0.07 9.53 15.96
C GLY A 216 0.61 10.86 15.72
N GLY A 217 -0.14 11.78 15.14
CA GLY A 217 0.34 13.13 14.86
C GLY A 217 -0.81 14.13 14.87
N ILE A 218 -0.48 15.33 15.33
CA ILE A 218 -1.38 16.47 15.31
C ILE A 218 -0.73 17.51 14.41
N GLY A 219 -1.38 17.80 13.28
CA GLY A 219 -1.00 18.85 12.34
C GLY A 219 -1.78 20.14 12.59
N SER A 220 -1.60 21.14 11.71
CA SER A 220 -2.31 22.42 11.81
C SER A 220 -3.81 22.30 11.51
N ILE A 221 -4.20 21.39 10.61
CA ILE A 221 -5.60 21.26 10.13
C ILE A 221 -6.15 19.83 10.18
N SER A 222 -5.32 18.84 10.49
CA SER A 222 -5.70 17.43 10.62
C SER A 222 -4.94 16.75 11.74
N SER A 223 -5.49 15.65 12.23
CA SER A 223 -4.82 14.72 13.14
C SER A 223 -4.96 13.30 12.63
N ARG A 224 -3.97 12.46 12.97
CA ARG A 224 -3.93 11.04 12.62
C ARG A 224 -3.58 10.20 13.83
N PHE A 225 -4.08 8.99 13.81
CA PHE A 225 -3.81 7.99 14.84
C PHE A 225 -3.74 6.60 14.19
N LEU A 226 -2.80 5.79 14.66
CA LEU A 226 -2.65 4.39 14.28
C LEU A 226 -2.41 3.58 15.54
N VAL A 227 -3.07 2.44 15.64
CA VAL A 227 -2.78 1.40 16.63
C VAL A 227 -2.71 0.06 15.91
N GLU A 228 -1.69 -0.71 16.22
CA GLU A 228 -1.47 -2.04 15.67
C GLU A 228 -0.94 -2.98 16.74
N GLY A 229 -1.25 -4.25 16.64
CA GLY A 229 -0.79 -5.21 17.63
C GLY A 229 -1.28 -6.64 17.36
N PRO A 230 -0.80 -7.59 18.19
CA PRO A 230 -1.22 -8.98 18.07
C PRO A 230 -2.65 -9.19 18.57
N ILE A 231 -3.47 -9.90 17.78
CA ILE A 231 -4.67 -10.58 18.26
C ILE A 231 -4.24 -11.88 18.96
N GLN A 232 -3.35 -12.60 18.29
CA GLN A 232 -2.62 -13.75 18.86
C GLN A 232 -1.16 -13.63 18.49
N LYS A 233 -0.28 -13.56 19.49
CA LYS A 233 1.16 -13.36 19.29
C LYS A 233 1.74 -14.36 18.29
N ASN A 234 2.52 -13.85 17.32
CA ASN A 234 3.15 -14.58 16.22
C ASN A 234 2.19 -15.29 15.24
N LYS A 235 0.87 -15.05 15.31
CA LYS A 235 -0.11 -15.69 14.42
C LYS A 235 -1.09 -14.72 13.78
N SER A 236 -1.57 -13.74 14.54
CA SER A 236 -2.65 -12.88 14.09
C SER A 236 -2.41 -11.48 14.58
N SER A 237 -2.65 -10.50 13.75
CA SER A 237 -2.52 -9.09 14.10
C SER A 237 -3.69 -8.28 13.62
N PHE A 238 -3.79 -7.08 14.16
CA PHE A 238 -4.70 -6.05 13.69
C PHE A 238 -3.95 -4.73 13.49
N LEU A 239 -4.50 -3.92 12.62
CA LEU A 239 -4.15 -2.52 12.41
C LEU A 239 -5.44 -1.72 12.34
N LEU A 240 -5.49 -0.61 13.04
CA LEU A 240 -6.53 0.39 12.98
C LEU A 240 -5.87 1.76 12.85
N ALA A 241 -6.17 2.49 11.79
CA ALA A 241 -5.68 3.84 11.59
C ALA A 241 -6.84 4.78 11.24
N SER A 242 -6.84 5.97 11.79
CA SER A 242 -7.86 6.98 11.52
C SER A 242 -7.24 8.35 11.35
N ARG A 243 -7.89 9.17 10.55
CA ARG A 243 -7.59 10.59 10.39
C ARG A 243 -8.88 11.41 10.45
N GLY A 244 -8.71 12.65 10.86
CA GLY A 244 -9.78 13.62 10.83
C GLY A 244 -9.25 15.04 10.70
N SER A 245 -9.87 15.83 9.85
CA SER A 245 -9.54 17.24 9.71
C SER A 245 -10.49 18.11 10.55
N TYR A 246 -9.93 19.15 11.09
CA TYR A 246 -10.63 20.18 11.86
C TYR A 246 -10.45 21.58 11.27
N ALA A 247 -10.12 21.65 9.98
CA ALA A 247 -9.95 22.92 9.26
C ALA A 247 -11.15 23.86 9.40
N HIS A 248 -12.36 23.31 9.47
CA HIS A 248 -13.59 24.09 9.67
C HIS A 248 -13.65 24.85 11.01
N LEU A 249 -12.87 24.41 12.02
CA LEU A 249 -12.83 25.15 13.29
C LEU A 249 -12.17 26.52 13.14
N PHE A 250 -11.21 26.63 12.22
CA PHE A 250 -10.58 27.92 11.88
C PHE A 250 -11.52 28.80 11.06
N LEU A 251 -12.38 28.20 10.22
CA LEU A 251 -13.39 28.94 9.46
C LEU A 251 -14.46 29.55 10.39
N LYS A 252 -14.78 28.91 11.53
CA LYS A 252 -15.69 29.45 12.54
C LYS A 252 -15.15 30.69 13.27
N LEU A 253 -13.85 30.97 13.20
CA LEU A 253 -13.26 32.20 13.74
C LEU A 253 -13.47 33.41 12.81
N THR A 254 -13.90 33.15 11.58
CA THR A 254 -14.38 34.16 10.64
C THR A 254 -15.90 34.08 10.63
N ASP A 255 -16.60 35.18 10.37
CA ASP A 255 -18.08 35.24 10.30
C ASP A 255 -18.65 34.43 9.10
N ILE A 256 -17.90 33.46 8.60
CA ILE A 256 -18.26 32.65 7.43
C ILE A 256 -18.70 31.28 7.93
N GLU A 257 -19.99 30.98 7.77
CA GLU A 257 -20.61 29.68 8.10
C GLU A 257 -20.27 28.58 7.09
N ASN A 258 -18.99 28.47 6.72
CA ASN A 258 -18.52 27.43 5.82
C ASN A 258 -17.99 26.23 6.60
N VAL A 259 -18.25 25.03 6.10
CA VAL A 259 -17.81 23.78 6.70
C VAL A 259 -16.96 23.02 5.69
N ALA A 260 -15.74 22.65 6.08
CA ALA A 260 -14.87 21.79 5.28
C ALA A 260 -14.12 20.84 6.22
N TYR A 261 -14.44 19.56 6.15
CA TYR A 261 -13.73 18.54 6.90
C TYR A 261 -13.80 17.19 6.21
N PHE A 262 -12.86 16.33 6.54
CA PHE A 262 -12.89 14.91 6.22
C PHE A 262 -12.60 14.06 7.45
N TYR A 263 -12.95 12.82 7.37
CA TYR A 263 -12.50 11.77 8.27
C TYR A 263 -12.38 10.46 7.50
N ASP A 264 -11.41 9.64 7.93
CA ASP A 264 -11.21 8.31 7.38
C ASP A 264 -10.83 7.28 8.45
N LEU A 265 -11.05 6.04 8.09
CA LEU A 265 -10.75 4.87 8.88
C LEU A 265 -10.17 3.79 7.99
N ASN A 266 -9.00 3.30 8.36
CA ASN A 266 -8.35 2.14 7.76
C ASN A 266 -8.33 1.01 8.79
N THR A 267 -8.63 -0.19 8.36
CA THR A 267 -8.55 -1.38 9.22
C THR A 267 -7.99 -2.55 8.43
N LYS A 268 -7.14 -3.32 9.08
CA LYS A 268 -6.66 -4.60 8.54
C LYS A 268 -6.43 -5.59 9.67
N SER A 269 -6.80 -6.83 9.43
CA SER A 269 -6.51 -7.95 10.31
C SER A 269 -6.03 -9.13 9.50
N ASN A 270 -5.04 -9.84 10.03
CA ASN A 270 -4.54 -11.05 9.43
C ASN A 270 -4.60 -12.21 10.42
N PHE A 271 -4.81 -13.42 9.88
CA PHE A 271 -4.97 -14.65 10.64
C PHE A 271 -4.19 -15.77 9.97
N VAL A 272 -3.16 -16.28 10.63
CA VAL A 272 -2.49 -17.52 10.23
C VAL A 272 -3.27 -18.68 10.83
N ILE A 273 -4.10 -19.31 10.02
CA ILE A 273 -4.94 -20.46 10.46
C ILE A 273 -4.07 -21.69 10.65
N ASN A 274 -3.17 -21.94 9.68
CA ASN A 274 -2.14 -22.96 9.71
C ASN A 274 -1.08 -22.63 8.64
N ASP A 275 -0.06 -23.46 8.48
CA ASP A 275 1.06 -23.25 7.55
C ASP A 275 0.61 -23.10 6.08
N LYS A 276 -0.56 -23.61 5.72
CA LYS A 276 -1.11 -23.58 4.37
C LYS A 276 -2.20 -22.53 4.17
N ASN A 277 -2.74 -21.94 5.23
CA ASN A 277 -3.89 -21.05 5.14
C ASN A 277 -3.68 -19.77 5.94
N LYS A 278 -3.74 -18.64 5.23
CA LYS A 278 -3.72 -17.29 5.81
C LYS A 278 -4.96 -16.53 5.33
N ILE A 279 -5.61 -15.83 6.23
CA ILE A 279 -6.77 -14.98 5.92
C ILE A 279 -6.41 -13.54 6.24
N PHE A 280 -6.81 -12.63 5.37
CA PHE A 280 -6.68 -11.19 5.54
C PHE A 280 -8.04 -10.55 5.36
N VAL A 281 -8.35 -9.62 6.22
CA VAL A 281 -9.57 -8.80 6.14
C VAL A 281 -9.12 -7.35 6.23
N SER A 282 -9.41 -6.56 5.20
CA SER A 282 -9.09 -5.14 5.19
C SER A 282 -10.29 -4.30 4.78
N GLY A 283 -10.30 -3.05 5.20
CA GLY A 283 -11.35 -2.11 4.86
C GLY A 283 -10.87 -0.68 4.99
N TYR A 284 -11.48 0.16 4.18
CA TYR A 284 -11.32 1.60 4.20
C TYR A 284 -12.70 2.27 4.17
N PHE A 285 -12.84 3.30 4.96
CA PHE A 285 -13.99 4.21 4.92
C PHE A 285 -13.48 5.64 5.01
N GLY A 286 -13.87 6.49 4.05
CA GLY A 286 -13.54 7.92 4.06
C GLY A 286 -14.73 8.75 3.62
N ARG A 287 -14.89 9.91 4.24
CA ARG A 287 -15.96 10.85 3.95
C ARG A 287 -15.46 12.27 3.99
N ASP A 288 -15.82 13.05 2.98
CA ASP A 288 -15.61 14.48 2.89
C ASP A 288 -16.95 15.20 2.98
N VAL A 289 -16.95 16.31 3.67
CA VAL A 289 -18.10 17.22 3.78
C VAL A 289 -17.63 18.64 3.52
N PHE A 290 -18.22 19.26 2.53
CA PHE A 290 -18.01 20.66 2.19
C PHE A 290 -19.34 21.37 2.09
N LYS A 291 -19.50 22.48 2.81
CA LYS A 291 -20.69 23.33 2.78
C LYS A 291 -20.30 24.77 2.68
N LEU A 292 -20.97 25.51 1.82
CA LEU A 292 -20.89 26.96 1.70
C LEU A 292 -22.25 27.52 2.11
N GLN A 293 -22.31 28.03 3.34
CA GLN A 293 -23.57 28.48 3.95
C GLN A 293 -24.67 27.42 3.77
N ASP A 294 -25.90 27.82 3.55
CA ASP A 294 -27.01 26.90 3.24
C ASP A 294 -27.23 26.67 1.74
N THR A 295 -26.46 27.35 0.88
CA THR A 295 -26.67 27.34 -0.59
C THR A 295 -26.03 26.16 -1.30
N PHE A 296 -24.92 25.63 -0.78
CA PHE A 296 -24.17 24.56 -1.43
C PHE A 296 -23.70 23.54 -0.40
N SER A 297 -23.94 22.26 -0.67
CA SER A 297 -23.36 21.16 0.10
C SER A 297 -22.87 20.06 -0.84
N ASN A 298 -21.62 19.69 -0.69
CA ASN A 298 -21.01 18.57 -1.40
C ASN A 298 -20.47 17.56 -0.38
N THR A 299 -20.86 16.30 -0.54
CA THR A 299 -20.40 15.20 0.32
C THR A 299 -20.00 14.03 -0.57
N TYR A 300 -18.79 13.51 -0.38
CA TYR A 300 -18.31 12.37 -1.15
C TYR A 300 -17.40 11.48 -0.30
N GLY A 301 -17.13 10.28 -0.79
CA GLY A 301 -16.23 9.37 -0.10
C GLY A 301 -16.20 7.97 -0.67
N ASN A 302 -15.19 7.21 -0.27
CA ASN A 302 -15.04 5.80 -0.65
C ASN A 302 -15.33 4.90 0.55
N SER A 303 -15.81 3.70 0.24
CA SER A 303 -15.92 2.60 1.19
C SER A 303 -15.43 1.34 0.50
N THR A 304 -14.45 0.66 1.10
CA THR A 304 -13.94 -0.60 0.55
C THR A 304 -13.90 -1.69 1.61
N PHE A 305 -14.03 -2.90 1.15
CA PHE A 305 -13.84 -4.10 1.96
C PHE A 305 -13.16 -5.15 1.08
N ASN A 306 -12.17 -5.84 1.65
CA ASN A 306 -11.50 -6.97 1.01
C ASN A 306 -11.37 -8.11 2.02
N PHE A 307 -11.88 -9.27 1.65
CA PHE A 307 -11.59 -10.56 2.28
C PHE A 307 -10.69 -11.34 1.35
N ARG A 308 -9.51 -11.73 1.82
CA ARG A 308 -8.52 -12.47 1.04
C ARG A 308 -8.10 -13.74 1.75
N TRP A 309 -8.16 -14.85 1.05
CA TRP A 309 -7.68 -16.15 1.49
C TRP A 309 -6.51 -16.60 0.64
N ASN A 310 -5.36 -16.71 1.28
CA ASN A 310 -4.15 -17.27 0.70
C ASN A 310 -4.06 -18.75 1.10
N HIS A 311 -4.03 -19.63 0.10
CA HIS A 311 -4.00 -21.07 0.28
C HIS A 311 -2.83 -21.71 -0.46
N LEU A 312 -1.95 -22.39 0.29
CA LEU A 312 -0.88 -23.22 -0.27
C LEU A 312 -1.42 -24.61 -0.49
N ILE A 313 -1.88 -24.89 -1.72
CA ILE A 313 -2.47 -26.21 -2.10
C ILE A 313 -1.41 -27.29 -1.93
N ASN A 314 -0.21 -27.05 -2.44
CA ASN A 314 0.98 -27.86 -2.27
C ASN A 314 2.23 -26.97 -2.40
N GLU A 315 3.43 -27.56 -2.30
CA GLU A 315 4.72 -26.84 -2.30
C GLU A 315 5.00 -26.05 -3.60
N LYS A 316 4.27 -26.32 -4.68
CA LYS A 316 4.42 -25.67 -5.99
C LYS A 316 3.22 -24.81 -6.39
N THR A 317 2.08 -24.93 -5.69
CA THR A 317 0.82 -24.30 -6.08
C THR A 317 0.27 -23.44 -4.96
N PHE A 318 0.33 -22.13 -5.18
CA PHE A 318 -0.25 -21.11 -4.32
C PHE A 318 -1.55 -20.60 -4.96
N SER A 319 -2.59 -20.42 -4.15
CA SER A 319 -3.86 -19.82 -4.55
C SER A 319 -4.13 -18.58 -3.72
N ASN A 320 -4.53 -17.52 -4.38
CA ASN A 320 -5.08 -16.32 -3.78
C ASN A 320 -6.54 -16.16 -4.21
N THR A 321 -7.44 -16.04 -3.25
CA THR A 321 -8.87 -15.80 -3.50
C THR A 321 -9.29 -14.57 -2.73
N SER A 322 -9.76 -13.54 -3.47
CA SER A 322 -10.21 -12.28 -2.88
C SER A 322 -11.69 -12.04 -3.19
N VAL A 323 -12.43 -11.58 -2.19
CA VAL A 323 -13.77 -11.03 -2.33
C VAL A 323 -13.70 -9.55 -2.01
N ILE A 324 -13.96 -8.71 -3.01
CA ILE A 324 -13.72 -7.28 -2.94
C ILE A 324 -15.04 -6.54 -3.10
N TYR A 325 -15.27 -5.57 -2.24
CA TYR A 325 -16.33 -4.58 -2.36
C TYR A 325 -15.74 -3.18 -2.42
N SER A 326 -16.17 -2.38 -3.38
CA SER A 326 -15.78 -0.97 -3.51
C SER A 326 -17.03 -0.15 -3.85
N ASN A 327 -17.22 0.92 -3.13
CA ASN A 327 -18.30 1.86 -3.33
C ASN A 327 -17.82 3.30 -3.22
N TYR A 328 -18.34 4.15 -4.07
CA TYR A 328 -18.13 5.59 -4.04
C TYR A 328 -19.47 6.30 -3.85
N TYR A 329 -19.55 7.14 -2.85
CA TYR A 329 -20.68 7.99 -2.61
C TYR A 329 -20.39 9.41 -3.07
N TYR A 330 -21.34 10.03 -3.73
CA TYR A 330 -21.31 11.43 -4.12
C TYR A 330 -22.68 12.04 -3.89
N GLY A 331 -22.76 13.12 -3.15
CA GLY A 331 -23.98 13.87 -2.87
C GLY A 331 -23.74 15.36 -3.10
N LEU A 332 -24.55 15.97 -3.93
CA LEU A 332 -24.57 17.41 -4.17
C LEU A 332 -25.96 17.95 -3.83
N LYS A 333 -25.99 18.98 -2.99
CA LYS A 333 -27.19 19.73 -2.70
C LYS A 333 -26.98 21.20 -3.03
N LEU A 334 -27.88 21.75 -3.83
CA LEU A 334 -27.92 23.16 -4.19
C LEU A 334 -29.26 23.73 -3.72
N ASP A 335 -29.23 24.81 -2.93
CA ASP A 335 -30.42 25.51 -2.46
C ASP A 335 -30.37 26.96 -2.96
N PHE A 336 -31.22 27.26 -3.94
CA PHE A 336 -31.34 28.59 -4.53
C PHE A 336 -32.63 29.30 -4.09
N GLY A 337 -33.08 29.06 -2.85
CA GLY A 337 -34.25 29.78 -2.30
C GLY A 337 -35.58 29.33 -2.89
N GLY A 338 -35.87 28.04 -2.86
CA GLY A 338 -37.16 27.47 -3.29
C GLY A 338 -37.07 26.31 -4.28
N PHE A 339 -35.88 25.90 -4.69
CA PHE A 339 -35.65 24.73 -5.54
C PHE A 339 -34.60 23.84 -4.90
N ASP A 340 -34.98 22.68 -4.37
CA ASP A 340 -34.11 21.61 -4.00
C ASP A 340 -33.84 20.70 -5.21
N TRP A 341 -32.59 20.48 -5.59
CA TRP A 341 -32.14 19.58 -6.67
C TRP A 341 -31.37 18.39 -6.14
#